data_82400f5ba0ac852eb7b8065b32267086
#
_entry.id   82400f5ba0ac852eb7b8065b32267086
#
_cell.length_a   1.000
_cell.length_b   1.000
_cell.length_c   1.000
_cell.angle_alpha   90.00
_cell.angle_beta   90.00
_cell.angle_gamma   90.00
#
_symmetry.space_group_name_H-M   'P 1'
#
loop_
_entity.id
_entity.type
_entity.pdbx_description
1 polymer ?
#
loop_
_entity_poly.entity_id
_entity_poly.type
_entity_poly.pdbx_seq_one_letter_code
_entity_poly.pdbx_strand_id
1 'polypeptide(L)'
;HLSYKEIREKYIKFFEQNNHKEINSAPLVPENDPSVLFVNAGMFPLVPFLQGETHPNGTRLVNSQRCVRTIDIDGVGDAYHCTTFEMLGNWSLNDYFKKEAIELTLKFFVEELGFDINRIYATVFKGDDTSPKDTESIDIWINLFKEYGIDAKVGEKILEKGKDDNWWELATGGPCGPDSEIFYEVDGQLVEIGNNVFMEYLKVGNEYRPL
;
A
#
# COMPACT_ATOMS: atom_id res chain seq x y z
N HIS A 1 -21.90 7.42 -9.40
CA HIS A 1 -20.45 7.66 -9.45
C HIS A 1 -20.01 8.54 -8.29
N LEU A 2 -19.01 8.11 -7.50
CA LEU A 2 -18.40 8.91 -6.43
C LEU A 2 -17.33 9.82 -7.01
N SER A 3 -17.30 11.09 -6.55
CA SER A 3 -16.22 12.02 -6.87
C SER A 3 -14.95 11.67 -6.08
N TYR A 4 -13.80 12.19 -6.49
CA TYR A 4 -12.54 12.04 -5.74
C TYR A 4 -12.66 12.57 -4.30
N LYS A 5 -13.37 13.69 -4.13
CA LYS A 5 -13.62 14.27 -2.82
C LYS A 5 -14.44 13.33 -1.93
N GLU A 6 -15.50 12.74 -2.47
CA GLU A 6 -16.35 11.79 -1.74
C GLU A 6 -15.59 10.52 -1.34
N ILE A 7 -14.74 9.99 -2.22
CA ILE A 7 -13.89 8.82 -1.92
C ILE A 7 -12.91 9.15 -0.80
N ARG A 8 -12.24 10.30 -0.88
CA ARG A 8 -11.30 10.75 0.15
C ARG A 8 -11.98 10.90 1.51
N GLU A 9 -13.14 11.56 1.55
CA GLU A 9 -13.89 11.75 2.79
C GLU A 9 -14.36 10.42 3.40
N LYS A 10 -14.85 9.50 2.56
CA LYS A 10 -15.24 8.15 3.00
C LYS A 10 -14.06 7.36 3.56
N TYR A 11 -12.91 7.42 2.90
CA TYR A 11 -11.70 6.75 3.33
C TYR A 11 -11.22 7.24 4.69
N ILE A 12 -11.07 8.55 4.84
CA ILE A 12 -10.62 9.16 6.10
C ILE A 12 -11.60 8.83 7.22
N LYS A 13 -12.89 9.00 6.98
CA LYS A 13 -13.93 8.70 7.97
C LYS A 13 -13.92 7.22 8.39
N PHE A 14 -13.79 6.31 7.44
CA PHE A 14 -13.73 4.87 7.74
C PHE A 14 -12.55 4.54 8.65
N PHE A 15 -11.36 5.07 8.35
CA PHE A 15 -10.19 4.82 9.18
C PHE A 15 -10.24 5.53 10.53
N GLU A 16 -10.84 6.73 10.60
CA GLU A 16 -11.11 7.38 11.89
C GLU A 16 -12.04 6.53 12.76
N GLN A 17 -13.06 5.92 12.20
CA GLN A 17 -13.96 4.99 12.89
C GLN A 17 -13.25 3.70 13.35
N ASN A 18 -12.10 3.39 12.76
CA ASN A 18 -11.24 2.28 13.14
C ASN A 18 -9.98 2.76 13.90
N ASN A 19 -10.13 3.83 14.67
CA ASN A 19 -9.14 4.35 15.61
C ASN A 19 -7.87 4.92 14.96
N HIS A 20 -7.96 5.38 13.72
CA HIS A 20 -6.87 6.10 13.07
C HIS A 20 -7.07 7.60 13.24
N LYS A 21 -5.97 8.32 13.40
CA LYS A 21 -5.98 9.78 13.48
C LYS A 21 -5.56 10.38 12.14
N GLU A 22 -6.36 11.31 11.65
CA GLU A 22 -6.01 12.04 10.43
C GLU A 22 -4.78 12.91 10.67
N ILE A 23 -3.82 12.84 9.75
CA ILE A 23 -2.65 13.70 9.72
C ILE A 23 -2.65 14.53 8.45
N ASN A 24 -2.00 15.69 8.52
CA ASN A 24 -1.90 16.58 7.38
C ASN A 24 -0.98 16.01 6.30
N SER A 25 -1.29 16.35 5.05
CA SER A 25 -0.40 16.08 3.93
C SER A 25 0.91 16.84 4.10
N ALA A 26 2.04 16.17 3.87
CA ALA A 26 3.33 16.82 3.84
C ALA A 26 3.50 17.68 2.57
N PRO A 27 4.36 18.72 2.58
CA PRO A 27 4.69 19.46 1.38
C PRO A 27 5.21 18.54 0.27
N LEU A 28 4.89 18.86 -0.99
CA LEU A 28 5.35 18.09 -2.15
C LEU A 28 6.88 18.08 -2.28
N VAL A 29 7.52 19.18 -1.91
CA VAL A 29 8.98 19.28 -1.86
C VAL A 29 9.42 18.93 -0.44
N PRO A 30 10.21 17.86 -0.26
CA PRO A 30 10.67 17.46 1.07
C PRO A 30 11.57 18.54 1.70
N GLU A 31 11.31 18.86 2.96
CA GLU A 31 12.04 19.94 3.65
C GLU A 31 13.48 19.56 4.02
N ASN A 32 13.73 18.28 4.32
CA ASN A 32 14.99 17.83 4.90
C ASN A 32 15.62 16.62 4.21
N ASP A 33 15.25 16.32 2.98
CA ASP A 33 15.82 15.19 2.26
C ASP A 33 16.32 15.59 0.88
N PRO A 34 17.66 15.66 0.71
CA PRO A 34 18.26 16.01 -0.57
C PRO A 34 18.23 14.88 -1.60
N SER A 35 17.80 13.66 -1.22
CA SER A 35 17.82 12.51 -2.11
C SER A 35 16.67 12.49 -3.11
N VAL A 36 15.59 13.23 -2.84
CA VAL A 36 14.43 13.36 -3.74
C VAL A 36 13.96 14.80 -3.86
N LEU A 37 13.53 15.17 -5.06
CA LEU A 37 13.02 16.51 -5.33
C LEU A 37 11.55 16.66 -4.93
N PHE A 38 10.76 15.58 -5.06
CA PHE A 38 9.32 15.58 -4.79
C PHE A 38 8.91 14.33 -4.03
N VAL A 39 7.86 14.46 -3.21
CA VAL A 39 7.21 13.30 -2.59
C VAL A 39 6.55 12.46 -3.69
N ASN A 40 7.02 11.22 -3.86
CA ASN A 40 6.56 10.31 -4.90
C ASN A 40 5.67 9.16 -4.39
N ALA A 41 5.54 9.04 -3.07
CA ALA A 41 4.67 8.05 -2.42
C ALA A 41 4.21 8.56 -1.06
N GLY A 42 3.03 8.16 -0.63
CA GLY A 42 2.47 8.55 0.66
C GLY A 42 3.31 8.11 1.86
N MET A 43 4.05 7.04 1.72
CA MET A 43 4.95 6.50 2.76
C MET A 43 6.17 7.38 3.01
N PHE A 44 6.62 8.12 2.01
CA PHE A 44 7.89 8.85 2.07
C PHE A 44 8.01 9.78 3.29
N PRO A 45 7.01 10.63 3.61
CA PRO A 45 7.10 11.52 4.78
C PRO A 45 7.11 10.78 6.13
N LEU A 46 6.73 9.51 6.15
CA LEU A 46 6.59 8.72 7.38
C LEU A 46 7.75 7.76 7.63
N VAL A 47 8.75 7.72 6.75
CA VAL A 47 9.91 6.80 6.87
C VAL A 47 10.59 6.87 8.24
N PRO A 48 10.89 8.03 8.85
CA PRO A 48 11.49 8.08 10.18
C PRO A 48 10.65 7.38 11.26
N PHE A 49 9.33 7.52 11.19
CA PHE A 49 8.40 6.91 12.14
C PHE A 49 8.26 5.40 11.92
N LEU A 50 8.39 4.94 10.68
CA LEU A 50 8.47 3.52 10.34
C LEU A 50 9.78 2.89 10.83
N GLN A 51 10.82 3.69 11.03
CA GLN A 51 12.10 3.27 11.58
C GLN A 51 12.17 3.33 13.12
N GLY A 52 11.08 3.69 13.79
CA GLY A 52 10.97 3.64 15.23
C GLY A 52 10.87 4.98 15.96
N GLU A 53 10.92 6.11 15.26
CA GLU A 53 10.63 7.39 15.88
C GLU A 53 9.16 7.48 16.29
N THR A 54 8.89 8.17 17.40
CA THR A 54 7.53 8.35 17.89
C THR A 54 6.82 9.46 17.14
N HIS A 55 5.67 9.14 16.53
CA HIS A 55 4.84 10.15 15.88
C HIS A 55 3.97 10.88 16.91
N PRO A 56 3.87 12.22 16.85
CA PRO A 56 3.08 12.99 17.82
C PRO A 56 1.58 12.67 17.82
N ASN A 57 1.05 12.14 16.73
CA ASN A 57 -0.37 11.82 16.59
C ASN A 57 -0.70 10.34 16.85
N GLY A 58 0.25 9.55 17.33
CA GLY A 58 0.01 8.17 17.74
C GLY A 58 0.50 7.13 16.73
N THR A 59 -0.05 5.91 16.85
CA THR A 59 0.42 4.73 16.11
C THR A 59 -0.49 4.32 14.96
N ARG A 60 -1.73 4.80 14.92
CA ARG A 60 -2.69 4.56 13.84
C ARG A 60 -3.01 5.88 13.14
N LEU A 61 -2.59 6.00 11.89
CA LEU A 61 -2.71 7.25 11.15
C LEU A 61 -3.42 7.05 9.82
N VAL A 62 -4.10 8.08 9.36
CA VAL A 62 -4.72 8.12 8.04
C VAL A 62 -4.50 9.49 7.41
N ASN A 63 -4.26 9.52 6.10
CA ASN A 63 -4.16 10.78 5.37
C ASN A 63 -4.44 10.63 3.88
N SER A 64 -4.53 11.78 3.23
CA SER A 64 -4.42 11.92 1.80
C SER A 64 -3.14 12.72 1.51
N GLN A 65 -2.18 12.10 0.86
CA GLN A 65 -0.88 12.70 0.55
C GLN A 65 -0.80 13.06 -0.93
N ARG A 66 -0.47 14.31 -1.23
CA ARG A 66 -0.13 14.72 -2.59
C ARG A 66 1.20 14.11 -3.01
N CYS A 67 1.23 13.54 -4.19
CA CYS A 67 2.40 12.88 -4.75
C CYS A 67 2.61 13.31 -6.20
N VAL A 68 3.87 13.27 -6.63
CA VAL A 68 4.27 13.53 -8.01
C VAL A 68 5.12 12.36 -8.49
N ARG A 69 4.76 11.81 -9.64
CA ARG A 69 5.60 10.82 -10.33
C ARG A 69 5.90 11.32 -11.73
N THR A 70 7.16 11.18 -12.12
CA THR A 70 7.58 11.37 -13.50
C THR A 70 7.24 10.10 -14.27
N ILE A 71 6.58 10.24 -15.41
CA ILE A 71 6.34 9.12 -16.32
C ILE A 71 7.53 9.10 -17.26
N ASP A 72 8.27 7.97 -17.25
CA ASP A 72 9.24 7.70 -18.29
C ASP A 72 8.49 7.47 -19.59
N ILE A 73 8.44 8.50 -20.41
CA ILE A 73 7.95 8.35 -21.77
C ILE A 73 9.12 7.89 -22.61
N ASP A 74 9.06 6.64 -23.05
CA ASP A 74 9.97 6.10 -24.05
C ASP A 74 9.95 6.97 -25.29
N GLY A 75 11.02 7.73 -25.44
CA GLY A 75 11.42 8.39 -26.67
C GLY A 75 10.45 9.44 -27.17
N VAL A 76 10.72 10.62 -26.94
CA VAL A 76 10.61 11.84 -27.69
C VAL A 76 10.35 13.04 -26.77
N GLY A 77 11.42 13.66 -26.35
CA GLY A 77 11.47 15.11 -26.20
C GLY A 77 10.68 15.81 -25.10
N ASP A 78 9.89 15.11 -24.30
CA ASP A 78 9.13 15.74 -23.22
C ASP A 78 9.61 15.29 -21.85
N ALA A 79 10.66 15.97 -21.36
CA ALA A 79 11.25 15.75 -20.04
C ALA A 79 10.33 16.20 -18.88
N TYR A 80 9.07 16.55 -19.14
CA TYR A 80 8.22 17.26 -18.20
C TYR A 80 6.82 16.67 -17.97
N HIS A 81 6.54 15.45 -18.40
CA HIS A 81 5.27 14.81 -18.07
C HIS A 81 5.31 14.27 -16.63
N CYS A 82 4.84 15.11 -15.71
CA CYS A 82 4.62 14.73 -14.32
C CYS A 82 3.14 14.44 -14.09
N THR A 83 2.83 13.33 -13.42
CA THR A 83 1.49 13.06 -12.92
C THR A 83 1.42 13.46 -11.45
N THR A 84 0.53 14.41 -11.15
CA THR A 84 0.20 14.77 -9.77
C THR A 84 -1.04 13.99 -9.37
N PHE A 85 -1.00 13.36 -8.18
CA PHE A 85 -2.11 12.57 -7.67
C PHE A 85 -2.16 12.62 -6.14
N GLU A 86 -3.29 12.23 -5.58
CA GLU A 86 -3.44 12.01 -4.15
C GLU A 86 -3.30 10.52 -3.86
N MET A 87 -2.52 10.17 -2.85
CA MET A 87 -2.40 8.81 -2.35
C MET A 87 -3.10 8.75 -0.99
N LEU A 88 -4.16 7.98 -0.91
CA LEU A 88 -4.84 7.69 0.34
C LEU A 88 -4.05 6.63 1.09
N GLY A 89 -3.73 6.89 2.34
CA GLY A 89 -2.90 6.00 3.14
C GLY A 89 -3.42 5.80 4.55
N ASN A 90 -3.37 4.56 5.00
CA ASN A 90 -3.53 4.18 6.40
C ASN A 90 -2.22 3.58 6.89
N TRP A 91 -1.80 3.99 8.07
CA TRP A 91 -0.47 3.72 8.59
C TRP A 91 -0.55 3.10 9.97
N SER A 92 0.18 2.00 10.14
CA SER A 92 0.35 1.36 11.44
C SER A 92 1.82 1.46 11.84
N LEU A 93 2.08 2.20 12.91
CA LEU A 93 3.42 2.37 13.45
C LEU A 93 3.61 1.36 14.59
N ASN A 94 3.90 0.11 14.23
CA ASN A 94 4.07 -1.00 15.17
C ASN A 94 2.81 -1.26 16.03
N ASP A 95 1.63 -1.05 15.48
CA ASP A 95 0.35 -1.28 16.14
C ASP A 95 -0.30 -2.56 15.63
N TYR A 96 -0.86 -2.53 14.42
CA TYR A 96 -1.37 -3.71 13.75
C TYR A 96 -0.48 -4.10 12.56
N PHE A 97 -0.62 -5.34 12.09
CA PHE A 97 0.19 -5.84 10.98
C PHE A 97 -0.69 -6.42 9.88
N LYS A 98 -0.29 -7.52 9.23
CA LYS A 98 -0.90 -8.00 7.99
C LYS A 98 -2.41 -8.24 8.08
N LYS A 99 -2.86 -8.94 9.13
CA LYS A 99 -4.26 -9.35 9.23
C LYS A 99 -5.21 -8.16 9.27
N GLU A 100 -5.01 -7.24 10.19
CA GLU A 100 -5.89 -6.08 10.32
C GLU A 100 -5.75 -5.12 9.14
N ALA A 101 -4.54 -4.96 8.59
CA ALA A 101 -4.32 -4.13 7.40
C ALA A 101 -5.13 -4.65 6.20
N ILE A 102 -5.05 -5.93 5.92
CA ILE A 102 -5.79 -6.56 4.81
C ILE A 102 -7.30 -6.52 5.05
N GLU A 103 -7.74 -6.84 6.28
CA GLU A 103 -9.15 -6.80 6.65
C GLU A 103 -9.75 -5.40 6.48
N LEU A 104 -9.09 -4.37 6.98
CA LEU A 104 -9.55 -3.00 6.87
C LEU A 104 -9.62 -2.53 5.41
N THR A 105 -8.62 -2.84 4.62
CA THR A 105 -8.58 -2.42 3.22
C THR A 105 -9.70 -3.09 2.41
N LEU A 106 -9.88 -4.39 2.55
CA LEU A 106 -10.94 -5.09 1.85
C LEU A 106 -12.33 -4.62 2.30
N LYS A 107 -12.51 -4.44 3.59
CA LYS A 107 -13.76 -3.94 4.15
C LYS A 107 -14.12 -2.55 3.60
N PHE A 108 -13.15 -1.68 3.47
CA PHE A 108 -13.35 -0.38 2.86
C PHE A 108 -13.88 -0.50 1.43
N PHE A 109 -13.24 -1.31 0.59
CA PHE A 109 -13.67 -1.47 -0.79
C PHE A 109 -15.05 -2.12 -0.92
N VAL A 110 -15.30 -3.18 -0.19
CA VAL A 110 -16.55 -3.94 -0.32
C VAL A 110 -17.71 -3.27 0.41
N GLU A 111 -17.51 -2.88 1.66
CA GLU A 111 -18.62 -2.38 2.51
C GLU A 111 -18.86 -0.89 2.35
N GLU A 112 -17.80 -0.09 2.21
CA GLU A 112 -17.94 1.38 2.09
C GLU A 112 -18.12 1.84 0.63
N LEU A 113 -17.37 1.27 -0.30
CA LEU A 113 -17.45 1.64 -1.71
C LEU A 113 -18.36 0.75 -2.54
N GLY A 114 -18.82 -0.38 -1.99
CA GLY A 114 -19.75 -1.28 -2.68
C GLY A 114 -19.14 -2.09 -3.82
N PHE A 115 -17.83 -2.34 -3.79
CA PHE A 115 -17.19 -3.19 -4.79
C PHE A 115 -17.67 -4.63 -4.67
N ASP A 116 -17.84 -5.30 -5.81
CA ASP A 116 -18.28 -6.70 -5.87
C ASP A 116 -17.10 -7.61 -5.49
N ILE A 117 -17.25 -8.33 -4.39
CA ILE A 117 -16.22 -9.26 -3.90
C ILE A 117 -15.87 -10.34 -4.93
N ASN A 118 -16.79 -10.72 -5.81
CA ASN A 118 -16.53 -11.70 -6.86
C ASN A 118 -15.54 -11.20 -7.92
N ARG A 119 -15.37 -9.89 -8.03
CA ARG A 119 -14.45 -9.25 -8.98
C ARG A 119 -13.15 -8.80 -8.32
N ILE A 120 -12.96 -9.07 -7.04
CA ILE A 120 -11.73 -8.74 -6.30
C ILE A 120 -10.76 -9.90 -6.36
N TYR A 121 -9.50 -9.59 -6.59
CA TYR A 121 -8.36 -10.50 -6.60
C TYR A 121 -7.25 -9.92 -5.72
N ALA A 122 -6.46 -10.79 -5.12
CA ALA A 122 -5.33 -10.39 -4.30
C ALA A 122 -4.03 -10.94 -4.88
N THR A 123 -2.94 -10.20 -4.69
CA THR A 123 -1.60 -10.70 -4.98
C THR A 123 -0.81 -10.87 -3.70
N VAL A 124 0.17 -11.76 -3.70
CA VAL A 124 1.07 -11.99 -2.58
C VAL A 124 2.48 -12.26 -3.09
N PHE A 125 3.47 -11.98 -2.26
CA PHE A 125 4.87 -12.23 -2.60
C PHE A 125 5.15 -13.74 -2.62
N LYS A 126 5.66 -14.23 -3.76
CA LYS A 126 5.94 -15.66 -3.95
C LYS A 126 7.21 -16.16 -3.28
N GLY A 127 8.02 -15.24 -2.75
CA GLY A 127 9.32 -15.58 -2.19
C GLY A 127 10.45 -15.59 -3.22
N ASP A 128 11.67 -15.45 -2.72
CA ASP A 128 12.91 -15.58 -3.47
C ASP A 128 14.05 -16.00 -2.52
N ASP A 129 15.29 -15.86 -2.97
CA ASP A 129 16.48 -16.26 -2.18
C ASP A 129 16.69 -15.38 -0.94
N THR A 130 16.11 -14.19 -0.90
CA THR A 130 16.30 -13.22 0.20
C THR A 130 15.16 -13.17 1.20
N SER A 131 13.96 -13.56 0.79
CA SER A 131 12.77 -13.53 1.63
C SER A 131 11.80 -14.65 1.26
N PRO A 132 11.21 -15.34 2.24
CA PRO A 132 10.31 -16.45 1.97
C PRO A 132 8.98 -15.99 1.38
N LYS A 133 8.25 -16.95 0.79
CA LYS A 133 6.86 -16.74 0.38
C LYS A 133 6.03 -16.21 1.55
N ASP A 134 5.18 -15.23 1.27
CA ASP A 134 4.27 -14.65 2.26
C ASP A 134 3.05 -15.54 2.49
N THR A 135 3.28 -16.66 3.16
CA THR A 135 2.23 -17.63 3.49
C THR A 135 1.21 -17.06 4.48
N GLU A 136 1.62 -16.15 5.34
CA GLU A 136 0.71 -15.47 6.28
C GLU A 136 -0.36 -14.67 5.55
N SER A 137 0.02 -13.88 4.54
CA SER A 137 -0.95 -13.13 3.73
C SER A 137 -1.86 -14.05 2.93
N ILE A 138 -1.35 -15.18 2.42
CA ILE A 138 -2.17 -16.18 1.74
C ILE A 138 -3.27 -16.68 2.68
N ASP A 139 -2.93 -17.10 3.88
CA ASP A 139 -3.89 -17.61 4.86
C ASP A 139 -4.91 -16.55 5.27
N ILE A 140 -4.46 -15.33 5.46
CA ILE A 140 -5.33 -14.19 5.78
C ILE A 140 -6.35 -13.98 4.66
N TRP A 141 -5.90 -13.96 3.40
CA TRP A 141 -6.80 -13.78 2.25
C TRP A 141 -7.78 -14.92 2.09
N ILE A 142 -7.34 -16.17 2.24
CA ILE A 142 -8.23 -17.34 2.17
C ILE A 142 -9.35 -17.22 3.20
N ASN A 143 -9.00 -16.94 4.44
CA ASN A 143 -9.96 -16.81 5.53
C ASN A 143 -10.90 -15.62 5.33
N LEU A 144 -10.38 -14.50 4.87
CA LEU A 144 -11.16 -13.29 4.63
C LEU A 144 -12.14 -13.46 3.47
N PHE A 145 -11.71 -14.03 2.35
CA PHE A 145 -12.62 -14.36 1.25
C PHE A 145 -13.72 -15.32 1.69
N LYS A 146 -13.39 -16.28 2.55
CA LYS A 146 -14.35 -17.21 3.11
C LYS A 146 -15.44 -16.50 3.91
N GLU A 147 -15.11 -15.48 4.66
CA GLU A 147 -16.09 -14.66 5.39
C GLU A 147 -17.09 -13.99 4.45
N TYR A 148 -16.69 -13.71 3.22
CA TYR A 148 -17.57 -13.19 2.17
C TYR A 148 -18.19 -14.27 1.27
N GLY A 149 -18.07 -15.54 1.67
CA GLY A 149 -18.69 -16.66 0.96
C GLY A 149 -17.91 -17.16 -0.26
N ILE A 150 -16.63 -16.82 -0.39
CA ILE A 150 -15.79 -17.23 -1.51
C ILE A 150 -14.74 -18.24 -1.06
N ASP A 151 -14.67 -19.38 -1.76
CA ASP A 151 -13.61 -20.38 -1.60
C ASP A 151 -12.42 -19.99 -2.48
N ALA A 152 -11.57 -19.11 -1.96
CA ALA A 152 -10.41 -18.57 -2.70
C ALA A 152 -9.26 -19.58 -2.72
N LYS A 153 -8.65 -19.71 -3.89
CA LYS A 153 -7.48 -20.59 -4.11
C LYS A 153 -6.32 -19.83 -4.70
N VAL A 154 -5.13 -20.24 -4.31
CA VAL A 154 -3.88 -19.73 -4.91
C VAL A 154 -3.84 -20.15 -6.39
N GLY A 155 -3.50 -19.19 -7.25
CA GLY A 155 -3.53 -19.37 -8.70
C GLY A 155 -4.86 -18.96 -9.35
N GLU A 156 -5.90 -18.73 -8.58
CA GLU A 156 -7.22 -18.28 -9.05
C GLU A 156 -7.56 -16.89 -8.52
N LYS A 157 -7.96 -16.80 -7.25
CA LYS A 157 -8.28 -15.52 -6.59
C LYS A 157 -7.06 -14.87 -5.94
N ILE A 158 -6.07 -15.64 -5.56
CA ILE A 158 -4.84 -15.19 -4.90
C ILE A 158 -3.68 -15.55 -5.82
N LEU A 159 -3.01 -14.51 -6.34
CA LEU A 159 -1.95 -14.66 -7.33
C LEU A 159 -0.58 -14.42 -6.68
N GLU A 160 0.35 -15.34 -6.87
CA GLU A 160 1.71 -15.22 -6.38
C GLU A 160 2.57 -14.48 -7.40
N LYS A 161 3.29 -13.45 -6.95
CA LYS A 161 4.16 -12.63 -7.80
C LYS A 161 5.51 -12.35 -7.16
N GLY A 162 6.50 -12.02 -7.97
CA GLY A 162 7.87 -11.77 -7.55
C GLY A 162 8.12 -10.35 -7.05
N LYS A 163 9.39 -10.02 -6.86
CA LYS A 163 9.83 -8.71 -6.35
C LYS A 163 9.44 -7.53 -7.24
N ASP A 164 9.34 -7.73 -8.54
CA ASP A 164 8.96 -6.64 -9.44
C ASP A 164 7.53 -6.14 -9.20
N ASP A 165 6.67 -6.97 -8.63
CA ASP A 165 5.26 -6.67 -8.41
C ASP A 165 4.90 -6.57 -6.92
N ASN A 166 5.44 -7.45 -6.08
CA ASN A 166 4.99 -7.60 -4.69
C ASN A 166 6.11 -7.39 -3.65
N TRP A 167 6.97 -6.44 -3.91
CA TRP A 167 8.00 -6.00 -2.98
C TRP A 167 8.17 -4.49 -3.05
N TRP A 168 8.32 -3.86 -1.90
CA TRP A 168 8.57 -2.42 -1.81
C TRP A 168 9.90 -2.14 -1.12
N GLU A 169 10.72 -1.29 -1.73
CA GLU A 169 11.96 -0.79 -1.15
C GLU A 169 12.35 0.57 -1.74
N LEU A 170 13.10 1.37 -0.97
CA LEU A 170 13.71 2.60 -1.45
C LEU A 170 15.06 2.30 -2.11
N ALA A 171 15.41 3.03 -3.15
CA ALA A 171 16.70 2.91 -3.82
C ALA A 171 17.88 3.18 -2.87
N THR A 172 17.68 4.03 -1.88
CA THR A 172 18.68 4.40 -0.87
C THR A 172 18.78 3.44 0.31
N GLY A 173 17.96 2.38 0.34
CA GLY A 173 17.87 1.46 1.47
C GLY A 173 16.87 1.92 2.53
N GLY A 174 16.89 1.27 3.70
CA GLY A 174 15.94 1.52 4.78
C GLY A 174 14.86 0.45 4.87
N PRO A 175 13.70 0.76 5.50
CA PRO A 175 12.61 -0.20 5.63
C PRO A 175 12.11 -0.70 4.28
N CYS A 176 11.86 -2.00 4.20
CA CYS A 176 11.36 -2.65 3.00
C CYS A 176 10.61 -3.93 3.37
N GLY A 177 9.95 -4.52 2.40
CA GLY A 177 9.27 -5.77 2.62
C GLY A 177 8.29 -6.13 1.52
N PRO A 178 7.65 -7.29 1.69
CA PRO A 178 6.64 -7.75 0.76
C PRO A 178 5.39 -6.88 0.84
N ASP A 179 4.64 -6.88 -0.24
CA ASP A 179 3.33 -6.26 -0.27
C ASP A 179 2.26 -7.23 -0.79
N SER A 180 1.02 -6.85 -0.54
CA SER A 180 -0.16 -7.56 -1.03
C SER A 180 -1.08 -6.55 -1.68
N GLU A 181 -1.23 -6.66 -3.00
CA GLU A 181 -2.05 -5.77 -3.79
C GLU A 181 -3.48 -6.29 -3.89
N ILE A 182 -4.42 -5.37 -4.08
CA ILE A 182 -5.81 -5.67 -4.37
C ILE A 182 -6.12 -5.19 -5.78
N PHE A 183 -6.68 -6.10 -6.57
CA PHE A 183 -7.10 -5.84 -7.95
C PHE A 183 -8.60 -5.99 -8.10
N TYR A 184 -9.17 -5.21 -9.01
CA TYR A 184 -10.56 -5.30 -9.39
C TYR A 184 -10.68 -5.62 -10.87
N GLU A 185 -11.53 -6.60 -11.19
CA GLU A 185 -11.75 -6.98 -12.59
C GLU A 185 -12.72 -6.00 -13.25
N VAL A 186 -12.27 -5.38 -14.32
CA VAL A 186 -13.05 -4.45 -15.15
C VAL A 186 -12.88 -4.87 -16.61
N ASP A 187 -13.96 -5.28 -17.24
CA ASP A 187 -13.98 -5.72 -18.64
C ASP A 187 -12.92 -6.80 -18.97
N GLY A 188 -12.75 -7.76 -18.07
CA GLY A 188 -11.80 -8.87 -18.24
C GLY A 188 -10.35 -8.53 -17.88
N GLN A 189 -10.08 -7.33 -17.42
CA GLN A 189 -8.74 -6.90 -16.99
C GLN A 189 -8.69 -6.62 -15.50
N LEU A 190 -7.56 -6.94 -14.87
CA LEU A 190 -7.32 -6.64 -13.47
C LEU A 190 -6.71 -5.25 -13.33
N VAL A 191 -7.38 -4.39 -12.57
CA VAL A 191 -6.94 -3.03 -12.26
C VAL A 191 -6.56 -2.95 -10.79
N GLU A 192 -5.35 -2.50 -10.49
CA GLU A 192 -4.91 -2.30 -9.12
C GLU A 192 -5.71 -1.17 -8.45
N ILE A 193 -6.29 -1.46 -7.30
CA ILE A 193 -7.08 -0.51 -6.53
C ILE A 193 -6.51 -0.25 -5.14
N GLY A 194 -5.63 -1.09 -4.65
CA GLY A 194 -5.01 -0.93 -3.34
C GLY A 194 -3.76 -1.75 -3.18
N ASN A 195 -2.94 -1.35 -2.21
CA ASN A 195 -1.71 -2.05 -1.88
C ASN A 195 -1.44 -1.98 -0.38
N ASN A 196 -1.18 -3.14 0.23
CA ASN A 196 -0.77 -3.26 1.63
C ASN A 196 0.72 -3.58 1.67
N VAL A 197 1.52 -2.64 2.15
CA VAL A 197 2.98 -2.81 2.25
C VAL A 197 3.37 -3.17 3.67
N PHE A 198 4.18 -4.22 3.80
CA PHE A 198 4.62 -4.76 5.09
C PHE A 198 6.11 -4.56 5.29
N MET A 199 6.48 -3.69 6.22
CA MET A 199 7.88 -3.39 6.56
C MET A 199 8.43 -4.47 7.49
N GLU A 200 8.97 -5.54 6.90
CA GLU A 200 9.53 -6.68 7.62
C GLU A 200 11.04 -6.67 7.71
N TYR A 201 11.70 -5.88 6.87
CA TYR A 201 13.15 -5.90 6.71
C TYR A 201 13.73 -4.50 6.69
N LEU A 202 15.01 -4.43 7.04
CA LEU A 202 15.86 -3.25 6.85
C LEU A 202 16.90 -3.59 5.78
N LYS A 203 16.92 -2.83 4.69
CA LYS A 203 17.94 -2.97 3.65
C LYS A 203 19.14 -2.10 4.00
N VAL A 204 20.30 -2.72 4.16
CA VAL A 204 21.60 -2.06 4.39
C VAL A 204 22.57 -2.55 3.33
N GLY A 205 22.91 -1.67 2.38
CA GLY A 205 23.66 -2.09 1.19
C GLY A 205 22.88 -3.10 0.37
N ASN A 206 23.43 -4.31 0.20
CA ASN A 206 22.75 -5.42 -0.49
C ASN A 206 22.15 -6.47 0.46
N GLU A 207 22.18 -6.20 1.76
CA GLU A 207 21.65 -7.11 2.77
C GLU A 207 20.24 -6.73 3.20
N TYR A 208 19.41 -7.76 3.44
CA TYR A 208 18.07 -7.61 4.02
C TYR A 208 18.09 -8.21 5.43
N ARG A 209 17.92 -7.36 6.44
CA ARG A 209 17.91 -7.77 7.85
C ARG A 209 16.47 -7.75 8.37
N PRO A 210 15.99 -8.81 9.04
CA PRO A 210 14.68 -8.79 9.67
C PRO A 210 14.55 -7.65 10.69
N LEU A 211 13.38 -7.00 10.72
CA LEU A 211 13.02 -5.98 11.72
C LEU A 211 12.45 -6.63 12.97
#